data_dce8b1e7c79ca9737b72bd4d29ec642b
#
_entry.id   dce8b1e7c79ca9737b72bd4d29ec642b
#
_cell.length_a   1.000
_cell.length_b   1.000
_cell.length_c   1.000
_cell.angle_alpha   90.00
_cell.angle_beta   90.00
_cell.angle_gamma   90.00
#
_symmetry.space_group_name_H-M   'P 1'
#
loop_
_entity.id
_entity.type
_entity.pdbx_description
1 polymer ?
#
loop_
_entity_poly.entity_id
_entity_poly.type
_entity_poly.pdbx_seq_one_letter_code
_entity_poly.pdbx_strand_id
1 'polypeptide(L)'
;AVLVQDAFSTLKEVENTYECVTATNFEKSENYKESITATIQTPENVVVLGYVFKANAEITDKIQTDNGTLLNGAIMVEAVLLDENANAEMFKNFAPFSILVPDATENDEYAIKTVVTNATLKANTLEIALDALVNYKENSKEYIGFVKSIEEKEEKVKSNSAIRVYVTKEGEDRFAVAKAISMKPEDILMQNPGVTENL
;
A
#
# COMPACT_ATOMS: atom_id res chain seq x y z
N ALA A 1 19.98 6.77 0.99
CA ALA A 1 20.71 6.29 -0.20
C ALA A 1 20.16 7.03 -1.41
N VAL A 2 21.04 7.45 -2.34
CA VAL A 2 20.62 8.03 -3.62
C VAL A 2 20.66 6.91 -4.66
N LEU A 3 19.53 6.67 -5.33
CA LEU A 3 19.45 5.71 -6.43
C LEU A 3 19.87 6.43 -7.72
N VAL A 4 20.86 5.87 -8.42
CA VAL A 4 21.35 6.39 -9.70
C VAL A 4 20.68 5.63 -10.83
N GLN A 5 19.91 6.32 -11.67
CA GLN A 5 19.14 5.70 -12.75
C GLN A 5 19.99 5.35 -13.98
N ASP A 6 21.09 6.08 -14.23
CA ASP A 6 22.01 5.80 -15.32
C ASP A 6 23.40 6.35 -14.98
N ALA A 7 24.44 5.83 -15.63
CA ALA A 7 25.80 6.30 -15.47
C ALA A 7 26.59 6.15 -16.79
N PHE A 8 27.53 7.07 -17.03
CA PHE A 8 28.46 6.99 -18.14
C PHE A 8 29.82 7.56 -17.77
N SER A 9 30.84 7.23 -18.56
CA SER A 9 32.18 7.83 -18.44
C SER A 9 32.53 8.58 -19.73
N THR A 10 33.24 9.70 -19.59
CA THR A 10 33.76 10.48 -20.73
C THR A 10 35.07 9.91 -21.31
N LEU A 11 35.71 9.01 -20.59
CA LEU A 11 37.04 8.45 -20.93
C LEU A 11 36.96 7.00 -21.36
N LYS A 12 36.06 6.22 -20.76
CA LYS A 12 35.94 4.77 -20.98
C LYS A 12 34.53 4.40 -21.38
N GLU A 13 34.44 3.33 -22.13
CA GLU A 13 33.14 2.64 -22.26
C GLU A 13 32.76 2.06 -20.90
N VAL A 14 31.48 2.10 -20.56
CA VAL A 14 30.93 1.53 -19.33
C VAL A 14 29.76 0.64 -19.63
N GLU A 15 29.67 -0.45 -18.92
CA GLU A 15 28.51 -1.34 -18.91
C GLU A 15 27.83 -1.23 -17.56
N ASN A 16 26.56 -0.81 -17.58
CA ASN A 16 25.73 -0.67 -16.40
C ASN A 16 24.92 -1.93 -16.19
N THR A 17 25.01 -2.51 -15.01
CA THR A 17 24.07 -3.55 -14.56
C THR A 17 22.95 -2.88 -13.78
N TYR A 18 21.70 -3.21 -14.12
CA TYR A 18 20.52 -2.61 -13.50
C TYR A 18 19.86 -3.57 -12.54
N GLU A 19 19.26 -3.02 -11.50
CA GLU A 19 18.38 -3.71 -10.58
C GLU A 19 17.12 -2.86 -10.35
N CYS A 20 15.99 -3.50 -10.03
CA CYS A 20 14.76 -2.81 -9.71
C CYS A 20 14.40 -3.04 -8.24
N VAL A 21 13.94 -1.98 -7.59
CA VAL A 21 13.28 -2.05 -6.29
C VAL A 21 11.82 -1.65 -6.43
N THR A 22 10.96 -2.27 -5.64
CA THR A 22 9.57 -1.86 -5.54
C THR A 22 9.45 -0.84 -4.42
N ALA A 23 9.03 0.37 -4.76
CA ALA A 23 8.60 1.38 -3.79
C ALA A 23 7.08 1.32 -3.64
N THR A 24 6.60 1.39 -2.40
CA THR A 24 5.17 1.56 -2.12
C THR A 24 4.94 3.02 -1.79
N ASN A 25 4.17 3.69 -2.64
CA ASN A 25 3.75 5.07 -2.42
C ASN A 25 2.37 5.08 -1.78
N PHE A 26 2.23 5.85 -0.70
CA PHE A 26 0.95 6.13 -0.08
C PHE A 26 0.24 7.22 -0.89
N GLU A 27 -0.96 6.94 -1.39
CA GLU A 27 -1.74 7.91 -2.17
C GLU A 27 -2.76 8.62 -1.30
N LYS A 28 -3.66 7.89 -0.65
CA LYS A 28 -4.65 8.48 0.26
C LYS A 28 -5.11 7.50 1.35
N SER A 29 -5.76 8.05 2.37
CA SER A 29 -6.45 7.28 3.40
C SER A 29 -7.92 7.64 3.38
N GLU A 30 -8.77 6.65 3.37
CA GLU A 30 -10.23 6.81 3.40
C GLU A 30 -10.87 6.03 4.53
N ASN A 31 -12.09 6.45 4.89
CA ASN A 31 -12.88 5.79 5.90
C ASN A 31 -14.20 5.33 5.28
N TYR A 32 -14.54 4.08 5.49
CA TYR A 32 -15.81 3.50 5.12
C TYR A 32 -16.54 3.03 6.38
N LYS A 33 -17.82 3.38 6.51
CA LYS A 33 -18.62 2.98 7.68
C LYS A 33 -19.77 2.10 7.23
N GLU A 34 -19.95 0.97 7.92
CA GLU A 34 -21.06 0.05 7.72
C GLU A 34 -21.60 -0.45 9.06
N SER A 35 -22.92 -0.67 9.13
CA SER A 35 -23.57 -1.29 10.26
C SER A 35 -23.75 -2.78 10.01
N ILE A 36 -23.19 -3.60 10.89
CA ILE A 36 -23.21 -5.05 10.79
C ILE A 36 -23.89 -5.66 12.02
N THR A 37 -24.46 -6.85 11.86
CA THR A 37 -25.04 -7.62 12.96
C THR A 37 -24.28 -8.93 13.14
N ALA A 38 -23.75 -9.15 14.34
CA ALA A 38 -23.17 -10.41 14.74
C ALA A 38 -24.21 -11.26 15.49
N THR A 39 -24.30 -12.53 15.14
CA THR A 39 -25.22 -13.49 15.77
C THR A 39 -24.42 -14.66 16.33
N ILE A 40 -24.55 -14.91 17.64
CA ILE A 40 -23.75 -15.89 18.37
C ILE A 40 -24.66 -16.78 19.21
N GLN A 41 -24.45 -18.08 19.15
CA GLN A 41 -25.14 -19.01 20.04
C GLN A 41 -24.56 -18.92 21.46
N THR A 42 -25.44 -18.84 22.46
CA THR A 42 -25.09 -18.84 23.88
C THR A 42 -25.42 -20.19 24.52
N PRO A 43 -24.88 -20.50 25.71
CA PRO A 43 -25.31 -21.66 26.48
C PRO A 43 -26.82 -21.67 26.78
N GLU A 44 -27.42 -22.86 26.87
CA GLU A 44 -28.89 -22.98 27.04
C GLU A 44 -29.40 -22.49 28.40
N ASN A 45 -28.55 -22.49 29.42
CA ASN A 45 -28.89 -22.03 30.78
C ASN A 45 -28.87 -20.50 30.96
N VAL A 46 -28.51 -19.75 29.91
CA VAL A 46 -28.42 -18.31 29.96
C VAL A 46 -29.80 -17.69 29.68
N VAL A 47 -30.26 -16.82 30.56
CA VAL A 47 -31.55 -16.17 30.47
C VAL A 47 -31.46 -14.65 30.33
N VAL A 48 -30.35 -14.04 30.76
CA VAL A 48 -30.15 -12.59 30.74
C VAL A 48 -28.77 -12.21 30.20
N LEU A 49 -28.75 -11.21 29.31
CA LEU A 49 -27.54 -10.52 28.96
C LEU A 49 -27.20 -9.49 30.05
N GLY A 50 -26.11 -9.69 30.76
CA GLY A 50 -25.61 -8.71 31.69
C GLY A 50 -25.01 -7.50 30.99
N TYR A 51 -23.92 -7.72 30.26
CA TYR A 51 -23.20 -6.65 29.57
C TYR A 51 -22.26 -7.19 28.50
N VAL A 52 -22.21 -6.52 27.32
CA VAL A 52 -21.18 -6.75 26.31
C VAL A 52 -20.10 -5.71 26.48
N PHE A 53 -18.90 -6.10 26.86
CA PHE A 53 -17.81 -5.15 27.13
C PHE A 53 -16.76 -5.09 26.03
N LYS A 54 -16.78 -6.06 25.10
CA LYS A 54 -15.86 -6.05 23.96
C LYS A 54 -16.50 -6.73 22.74
N ALA A 55 -16.36 -6.09 21.59
CA ALA A 55 -16.69 -6.68 20.31
C ALA A 55 -15.70 -6.13 19.27
N ASN A 56 -14.59 -6.85 19.04
CA ASN A 56 -13.54 -6.43 18.14
C ASN A 56 -13.56 -7.28 16.89
N ALA A 57 -13.56 -6.63 15.73
CA ALA A 57 -13.41 -7.28 14.45
C ALA A 57 -11.93 -7.42 14.07
N GLU A 58 -11.61 -8.55 13.46
CA GLU A 58 -10.31 -8.85 12.86
C GLU A 58 -10.52 -9.33 11.43
N ILE A 59 -9.84 -8.71 10.47
CA ILE A 59 -9.88 -9.09 9.06
C ILE A 59 -8.96 -10.29 8.88
N THR A 60 -9.48 -11.39 8.34
CA THR A 60 -8.73 -12.62 8.09
C THR A 60 -8.48 -12.87 6.61
N ASP A 61 -9.29 -12.29 5.74
CA ASP A 61 -9.20 -12.49 4.29
C ASP A 61 -9.69 -11.26 3.53
N LYS A 62 -9.15 -11.07 2.31
CA LYS A 62 -9.49 -9.99 1.39
C LYS A 62 -9.71 -10.58 0.01
N ILE A 63 -10.84 -10.29 -0.60
CA ILE A 63 -11.21 -10.81 -1.92
C ILE A 63 -11.53 -9.62 -2.83
N GLN A 64 -10.78 -9.47 -3.92
CA GLN A 64 -11.09 -8.47 -4.94
C GLN A 64 -12.36 -8.85 -5.70
N THR A 65 -13.26 -7.88 -5.87
CA THR A 65 -14.48 -7.99 -6.66
C THR A 65 -14.59 -6.85 -7.67
N ASP A 66 -15.53 -6.93 -8.59
CA ASP A 66 -15.77 -5.87 -9.58
C ASP A 66 -16.21 -4.54 -8.95
N ASN A 67 -16.73 -4.56 -7.71
CA ASN A 67 -17.29 -3.40 -7.02
C ASN A 67 -16.41 -2.90 -5.85
N GLY A 68 -15.21 -3.45 -5.68
CA GLY A 68 -14.33 -3.13 -4.57
C GLY A 68 -13.78 -4.38 -3.88
N THR A 69 -13.30 -4.25 -2.65
CA THR A 69 -12.72 -5.36 -1.89
C THR A 69 -13.69 -5.87 -0.83
N LEU A 70 -13.98 -7.17 -0.86
CA LEU A 70 -14.74 -7.86 0.18
C LEU A 70 -13.79 -8.25 1.30
N LEU A 71 -14.01 -7.68 2.49
CA LEU A 71 -13.27 -8.00 3.71
C LEU A 71 -14.05 -9.03 4.51
N ASN A 72 -13.44 -10.21 4.71
CA ASN A 72 -13.97 -11.26 5.56
C ASN A 72 -13.19 -11.34 6.86
N GLY A 73 -13.87 -11.73 7.94
CA GLY A 73 -13.20 -11.84 9.22
C GLY A 73 -14.10 -12.36 10.32
N ALA A 74 -13.63 -12.17 11.55
CA ALA A 74 -14.34 -12.58 12.75
C ALA A 74 -14.45 -11.43 13.75
N ILE A 75 -15.60 -11.32 14.39
CA ILE A 75 -15.85 -10.43 15.53
C ILE A 75 -15.69 -11.26 16.80
N MET A 76 -14.68 -10.97 17.61
CA MET A 76 -14.50 -11.52 18.92
C MET A 76 -15.40 -10.76 19.90
N VAL A 77 -16.34 -11.46 20.53
CA VAL A 77 -17.25 -10.89 21.52
C VAL A 77 -16.90 -11.42 22.89
N GLU A 78 -16.82 -10.49 23.85
CA GLU A 78 -16.70 -10.81 25.28
C GLU A 78 -17.86 -10.14 26.03
N ALA A 79 -18.64 -10.94 26.76
CA ALA A 79 -19.82 -10.51 27.47
C ALA A 79 -19.97 -11.16 28.83
N VAL A 80 -20.79 -10.61 29.68
CA VAL A 80 -21.26 -11.25 30.93
C VAL A 80 -22.68 -11.73 30.68
N LEU A 81 -22.92 -13.00 30.89
CA LEU A 81 -24.22 -13.65 30.80
C LEU A 81 -24.66 -14.11 32.19
N LEU A 82 -25.97 -14.10 32.43
CA LEU A 82 -26.56 -14.53 33.71
C LEU A 82 -27.45 -15.74 33.48
N ASP A 83 -27.33 -16.73 34.36
CA ASP A 83 -28.23 -17.88 34.41
C ASP A 83 -29.55 -17.56 35.18
N GLU A 84 -30.45 -18.55 35.29
CA GLU A 84 -31.72 -18.42 36.02
C GLU A 84 -31.54 -18.12 37.52
N ASN A 85 -30.40 -18.41 38.10
CA ASN A 85 -30.04 -18.10 39.48
C ASN A 85 -29.29 -16.78 39.66
N ALA A 86 -29.20 -16.02 38.61
CA ALA A 86 -28.42 -14.75 38.55
C ALA A 86 -26.90 -14.95 38.78
N ASN A 87 -26.35 -16.15 38.56
CA ASN A 87 -24.92 -16.35 38.54
C ASN A 87 -24.35 -15.78 37.24
N ALA A 88 -23.29 -14.98 37.40
CA ALA A 88 -22.61 -14.33 36.27
C ALA A 88 -21.54 -15.25 35.68
N GLU A 89 -21.55 -15.42 34.37
CA GLU A 89 -20.55 -16.19 33.62
C GLU A 89 -19.92 -15.30 32.53
N MET A 90 -18.61 -15.40 32.40
CA MET A 90 -17.86 -14.75 31.32
C MET A 90 -18.05 -15.57 30.04
N PHE A 91 -18.61 -14.91 29.02
CA PHE A 91 -18.83 -15.48 27.71
C PHE A 91 -17.84 -14.88 26.72
N LYS A 92 -17.17 -15.75 25.95
CA LYS A 92 -16.31 -15.37 24.86
C LYS A 92 -16.57 -16.25 23.65
N ASN A 93 -16.89 -15.63 22.53
CA ASN A 93 -17.13 -16.36 21.29
C ASN A 93 -16.85 -15.47 20.08
N PHE A 94 -16.93 -16.04 18.87
CA PHE A 94 -16.66 -15.37 17.61
C PHE A 94 -17.88 -15.45 16.70
N ALA A 95 -18.12 -14.38 15.95
CA ALA A 95 -19.08 -14.32 14.85
C ALA A 95 -18.37 -13.94 13.56
N PRO A 96 -18.65 -14.58 12.41
CA PRO A 96 -18.11 -14.16 11.14
C PRO A 96 -18.75 -12.82 10.72
N PHE A 97 -18.00 -12.04 9.94
CA PHE A 97 -18.51 -10.87 9.23
C PHE A 97 -17.96 -10.81 7.82
N SER A 98 -18.65 -10.05 6.97
CA SER A 98 -18.24 -9.74 5.62
C SER A 98 -18.65 -8.31 5.29
N ILE A 99 -17.73 -7.47 4.83
CA ILE A 99 -17.94 -6.06 4.49
C ILE A 99 -17.36 -5.81 3.11
N LEU A 100 -18.17 -5.28 2.20
CA LEU A 100 -17.68 -4.80 0.91
C LEU A 100 -17.28 -3.32 1.04
N VAL A 101 -16.00 -3.04 0.80
CA VAL A 101 -15.46 -1.68 0.74
C VAL A 101 -15.42 -1.26 -0.74
N PRO A 102 -16.28 -0.32 -1.16
CA PRO A 102 -16.32 0.11 -2.56
C PRO A 102 -15.02 0.78 -2.99
N ASP A 103 -14.68 0.66 -4.26
CA ASP A 103 -13.54 1.32 -4.93
C ASP A 103 -12.15 0.99 -4.34
N ALA A 104 -12.10 0.15 -3.32
CA ALA A 104 -10.86 -0.29 -2.68
C ALA A 104 -10.27 -1.53 -3.38
N THR A 105 -8.97 -1.76 -3.21
CA THR A 105 -8.23 -2.88 -3.81
C THR A 105 -7.67 -3.85 -2.76
N GLU A 106 -7.45 -5.10 -3.13
CA GLU A 106 -6.86 -6.09 -2.21
C GLU A 106 -5.43 -5.74 -1.76
N ASN A 107 -4.74 -4.87 -2.51
CA ASN A 107 -3.39 -4.40 -2.18
C ASN A 107 -3.37 -3.28 -1.14
N ASP A 108 -4.53 -2.71 -0.82
CA ASP A 108 -4.64 -1.65 0.18
C ASP A 108 -4.43 -2.19 1.60
N GLU A 109 -3.95 -1.32 2.48
CA GLU A 109 -3.87 -1.63 3.90
C GLU A 109 -5.20 -1.32 4.58
N TYR A 110 -5.73 -2.26 5.33
CA TYR A 110 -7.01 -2.13 6.02
C TYR A 110 -6.84 -2.20 7.54
N ALA A 111 -7.57 -1.34 8.23
CA ALA A 111 -7.77 -1.39 9.66
C ALA A 111 -9.27 -1.26 9.97
N ILE A 112 -9.79 -2.09 10.86
CA ILE A 112 -11.19 -2.06 11.26
C ILE A 112 -11.32 -1.74 12.74
N LYS A 113 -12.28 -0.86 13.05
CA LYS A 113 -12.74 -0.59 14.43
C LYS A 113 -14.23 -0.82 14.51
N THR A 114 -14.68 -1.40 15.60
CA THR A 114 -16.09 -1.66 15.85
C THR A 114 -16.56 -0.99 17.10
N VAL A 115 -17.82 -0.52 17.08
CA VAL A 115 -18.51 0.06 18.24
C VAL A 115 -19.84 -0.64 18.38
N VAL A 116 -20.11 -1.23 19.54
CA VAL A 116 -21.40 -1.84 19.84
C VAL A 116 -22.47 -0.75 19.96
N THR A 117 -23.50 -0.83 19.13
CA THR A 117 -24.64 0.10 19.15
C THR A 117 -25.83 -0.49 19.90
N ASN A 118 -26.00 -1.81 19.82
CA ASN A 118 -27.02 -2.53 20.56
C ASN A 118 -26.62 -3.98 20.79
N ALA A 119 -27.14 -4.59 21.84
CA ALA A 119 -27.00 -6.03 22.09
C ALA A 119 -28.28 -6.58 22.71
N THR A 120 -28.75 -7.72 22.21
CA THR A 120 -30.00 -8.33 22.64
C THR A 120 -29.84 -9.85 22.73
N LEU A 121 -30.27 -10.45 23.84
CA LEU A 121 -30.36 -11.88 23.98
C LEU A 121 -31.79 -12.33 23.63
N LYS A 122 -31.92 -13.23 22.68
CA LYS A 122 -33.19 -13.85 22.28
C LYS A 122 -33.06 -15.37 22.37
N ALA A 123 -33.76 -15.95 23.33
CA ALA A 123 -33.55 -17.37 23.66
C ALA A 123 -32.04 -17.65 23.85
N ASN A 124 -31.47 -18.59 23.09
CA ASN A 124 -30.04 -18.97 23.18
C ASN A 124 -29.18 -18.25 22.13
N THR A 125 -29.60 -17.06 21.67
CA THR A 125 -28.89 -16.33 20.62
C THR A 125 -28.62 -14.90 21.07
N LEU A 126 -27.36 -14.51 21.09
CA LEU A 126 -26.91 -13.14 21.32
C LEU A 126 -26.77 -12.44 19.97
N GLU A 127 -27.63 -11.45 19.73
CA GLU A 127 -27.55 -10.55 18.57
C GLU A 127 -26.86 -9.24 19.00
N ILE A 128 -25.82 -8.84 18.28
CA ILE A 128 -25.06 -7.62 18.55
C ILE A 128 -25.04 -6.77 17.29
N ALA A 129 -25.60 -5.59 17.36
CA ALA A 129 -25.47 -4.58 16.32
C ALA A 129 -24.21 -3.74 16.56
N LEU A 130 -23.43 -3.54 15.51
CA LEU A 130 -22.14 -2.88 15.52
C LEU A 130 -22.04 -1.87 14.40
N ASP A 131 -21.47 -0.73 14.68
CA ASP A 131 -20.90 0.14 13.66
C ASP A 131 -19.46 -0.27 13.41
N ALA A 132 -19.15 -0.67 12.19
CA ALA A 132 -17.81 -0.95 11.73
C ALA A 132 -17.25 0.24 10.97
N LEU A 133 -16.12 0.77 11.41
CA LEU A 133 -15.36 1.80 10.72
C LEU A 133 -14.13 1.14 10.11
N VAL A 134 -14.10 1.03 8.79
CA VAL A 134 -12.95 0.53 8.03
C VAL A 134 -12.15 1.73 7.57
N ASN A 135 -10.92 1.83 8.02
CA ASN A 135 -9.93 2.74 7.47
C ASN A 135 -9.07 1.96 6.48
N TYR A 136 -8.96 2.43 5.25
CA TYR A 136 -8.06 1.84 4.29
C TYR A 136 -7.13 2.89 3.67
N LYS A 137 -5.93 2.43 3.33
CA LYS A 137 -4.89 3.24 2.73
C LYS A 137 -4.61 2.72 1.34
N GLU A 138 -4.86 3.56 0.38
CA GLU A 138 -4.56 3.30 -1.02
C GLU A 138 -3.06 3.40 -1.25
N ASN A 139 -2.47 2.31 -1.70
CA ASN A 139 -1.05 2.21 -1.97
C ASN A 139 -0.82 1.86 -3.43
N SER A 140 0.00 2.63 -4.12
CA SER A 140 0.52 2.26 -5.43
C SER A 140 1.92 1.66 -5.32
N LYS A 141 2.24 0.75 -6.23
CA LYS A 141 3.58 0.17 -6.34
C LYS A 141 4.29 0.77 -7.55
N GLU A 142 5.41 1.40 -7.30
CA GLU A 142 6.28 1.93 -8.33
C GLU A 142 7.56 1.07 -8.42
N TYR A 143 7.93 0.70 -9.63
CA TYR A 143 9.18 -0.01 -9.89
C TYR A 143 10.26 0.99 -10.27
N ILE A 144 11.24 1.16 -9.38
CA ILE A 144 12.34 2.10 -9.59
C ILE A 144 13.57 1.29 -10.03
N GLY A 145 13.95 1.47 -11.29
CA GLY A 145 15.21 0.94 -11.81
C GLY A 145 16.39 1.81 -11.38
N PHE A 146 17.48 1.19 -11.01
CA PHE A 146 18.73 1.88 -10.67
C PHE A 146 19.95 1.09 -11.11
N VAL A 147 21.09 1.78 -11.24
CA VAL A 147 22.37 1.15 -11.57
C VAL A 147 22.90 0.45 -10.33
N LYS A 148 23.02 -0.87 -10.40
CA LYS A 148 23.58 -1.73 -9.35
C LYS A 148 25.09 -1.71 -9.34
N SER A 149 25.70 -1.82 -10.54
CA SER A 149 27.13 -1.80 -10.73
C SER A 149 27.51 -1.21 -12.07
N ILE A 150 28.71 -0.66 -12.12
CA ILE A 150 29.33 -0.07 -13.32
C ILE A 150 30.61 -0.83 -13.60
N GLU A 151 30.71 -1.40 -14.78
CA GLU A 151 31.94 -2.06 -15.24
C GLU A 151 32.64 -1.17 -16.26
N GLU A 152 33.88 -0.78 -15.99
CA GLU A 152 34.68 -0.04 -16.94
C GLU A 152 35.23 -1.00 -18.01
N LYS A 153 35.07 -0.61 -19.26
CA LYS A 153 35.56 -1.33 -20.44
C LYS A 153 36.76 -0.61 -21.05
N GLU A 154 36.96 -0.70 -22.35
CA GLU A 154 38.02 -0.08 -23.07
C GLU A 154 37.97 1.46 -23.07
N GLU A 155 39.11 2.10 -23.28
CA GLU A 155 39.14 3.55 -23.43
C GLU A 155 38.41 3.98 -24.73
N LYS A 156 37.60 5.02 -24.61
CA LYS A 156 36.93 5.61 -25.78
C LYS A 156 37.97 6.24 -26.72
N VAL A 157 37.84 5.94 -28.00
CA VAL A 157 38.65 6.58 -29.03
C VAL A 157 38.29 8.06 -29.07
N LYS A 158 39.22 8.91 -28.66
CA LYS A 158 39.03 10.38 -28.72
C LYS A 158 38.95 10.82 -30.17
N SER A 159 37.85 11.43 -30.56
CA SER A 159 37.80 12.11 -31.85
C SER A 159 38.65 13.36 -31.82
N ASN A 160 39.54 13.51 -32.81
CA ASN A 160 40.37 14.70 -32.98
C ASN A 160 39.61 15.87 -33.68
N SER A 161 38.30 15.77 -33.82
CA SER A 161 37.49 16.81 -34.43
C SER A 161 37.41 18.05 -33.55
N ALA A 162 37.70 19.20 -34.11
CA ALA A 162 37.66 20.49 -33.43
C ALA A 162 36.21 20.95 -33.10
N ILE A 163 35.24 20.43 -33.83
CA ILE A 163 33.82 20.75 -33.68
C ILE A 163 33.03 19.46 -33.72
N ARG A 164 32.10 19.30 -32.75
CA ARG A 164 31.08 18.24 -32.74
C ARG A 164 29.73 18.89 -32.79
N VAL A 165 28.88 18.40 -33.67
CA VAL A 165 27.46 18.82 -33.76
C VAL A 165 26.60 17.63 -33.40
N TYR A 166 25.69 17.82 -32.45
CA TYR A 166 24.69 16.83 -32.07
C TYR A 166 23.31 17.46 -32.29
N VAL A 167 22.44 16.73 -32.95
CA VAL A 167 21.04 17.13 -33.14
C VAL A 167 20.22 16.38 -32.10
N THR A 168 19.63 17.15 -31.17
CA THR A 168 18.80 16.57 -30.10
C THR A 168 17.50 16.02 -30.67
N LYS A 169 17.00 14.94 -30.06
CA LYS A 169 15.69 14.38 -30.33
C LYS A 169 14.68 14.91 -29.31
N GLU A 170 13.41 14.87 -29.67
CA GLU A 170 12.34 15.25 -28.76
C GLU A 170 12.38 14.41 -27.47
N GLY A 171 12.39 15.06 -26.31
CA GLY A 171 12.45 14.42 -24.99
C GLY A 171 13.84 14.02 -24.49
N GLU A 172 14.91 14.31 -25.25
CA GLU A 172 16.27 14.11 -24.74
C GLU A 172 16.64 15.22 -23.73
N ASP A 173 17.05 14.79 -22.54
CA ASP A 173 17.61 15.70 -21.54
C ASP A 173 19.11 15.92 -21.75
N ARG A 174 19.67 16.88 -21.02
CA ARG A 174 21.08 17.22 -21.07
C ARG A 174 22.01 16.04 -20.76
N PHE A 175 21.57 15.13 -19.86
CA PHE A 175 22.37 13.94 -19.51
C PHE A 175 22.44 12.95 -20.68
N ALA A 176 21.33 12.72 -21.38
CA ALA A 176 21.29 11.87 -22.56
C ALA A 176 22.20 12.40 -23.69
N VAL A 177 22.18 13.71 -23.93
CA VAL A 177 23.08 14.35 -24.90
C VAL A 177 24.55 14.22 -24.47
N ALA A 178 24.86 14.49 -23.20
CA ALA A 178 26.21 14.37 -22.65
C ALA A 178 26.77 12.94 -22.80
N LYS A 179 25.93 11.95 -22.54
CA LYS A 179 26.24 10.53 -22.72
C LYS A 179 26.53 10.20 -24.19
N ALA A 180 25.68 10.67 -25.12
CA ALA A 180 25.82 10.40 -26.55
C ALA A 180 27.11 10.97 -27.14
N ILE A 181 27.52 12.18 -26.73
CA ILE A 181 28.75 12.81 -27.22
C ILE A 181 29.98 12.59 -26.33
N SER A 182 29.84 11.83 -25.25
CA SER A 182 30.89 11.54 -24.26
C SER A 182 31.54 12.82 -23.68
N MET A 183 30.71 13.76 -23.28
CA MET A 183 31.10 15.05 -22.68
C MET A 183 30.43 15.21 -21.33
N LYS A 184 31.00 16.00 -20.42
CA LYS A 184 30.32 16.31 -19.16
C LYS A 184 29.12 17.24 -19.41
N PRO A 185 28.00 17.06 -18.69
CA PRO A 185 26.83 17.95 -18.85
C PRO A 185 27.14 19.43 -18.65
N GLU A 186 28.06 19.75 -17.74
CA GLU A 186 28.51 21.13 -17.44
C GLU A 186 29.26 21.74 -18.62
N ASP A 187 30.10 20.96 -19.31
CA ASP A 187 30.90 21.41 -20.46
C ASP A 187 30.00 21.75 -21.66
N ILE A 188 28.86 21.06 -21.81
CA ILE A 188 27.86 21.37 -22.86
C ILE A 188 27.31 22.79 -22.67
N LEU A 189 26.93 23.14 -21.43
CA LEU A 189 26.41 24.47 -21.12
C LEU A 189 27.46 25.56 -21.31
N MET A 190 28.70 25.30 -20.90
CA MET A 190 29.80 26.26 -21.10
C MET A 190 30.05 26.57 -22.58
N GLN A 191 29.91 25.57 -23.45
CA GLN A 191 30.15 25.71 -24.89
C GLN A 191 28.93 26.21 -25.64
N ASN A 192 27.73 26.13 -25.04
CA ASN A 192 26.46 26.55 -25.65
C ASN A 192 25.65 27.44 -24.70
N PRO A 193 26.07 28.71 -24.48
CA PRO A 193 25.49 29.57 -23.46
C PRO A 193 24.02 29.97 -23.73
N GLY A 194 23.48 29.64 -24.89
CA GLY A 194 22.06 29.84 -25.21
C GLY A 194 21.13 28.66 -24.95
N VAL A 195 21.68 27.55 -24.52
CA VAL A 195 20.91 26.33 -24.21
C VAL A 195 20.41 26.38 -22.75
N THR A 196 19.11 26.28 -22.55
CA THR A 196 18.48 26.20 -21.22
C THR A 196 18.53 24.75 -20.66
N GLU A 197 18.13 24.53 -19.40
CA GLU A 197 18.15 23.21 -18.77
C GLU A 197 17.25 22.17 -19.47
N ASN A 198 16.24 22.61 -20.21
CA ASN A 198 15.40 21.76 -21.05
C ASN A 198 15.85 21.96 -22.52
N LEU A 199 16.45 20.90 -23.08
CA LEU A 199 16.80 20.84 -24.51
C LEU A 199 15.60 20.55 -25.39
#